data_6f696557fd7e25bd90b0bbcec6ad25da
#
_entry.id   6f696557fd7e25bd90b0bbcec6ad25da
#
_cell.length_a   1.000
_cell.length_b   1.000
_cell.length_c   1.000
_cell.angle_alpha   90.00
_cell.angle_beta   90.00
_cell.angle_gamma   90.00
#
_symmetry.space_group_name_H-M   'P 1'
#
loop_
_entity.id
_entity.type
_entity.pdbx_description
1 polymer ?
#
loop_
_entity_poly.entity_id
_entity_poly.type
_entity_poly.pdbx_seq_one_letter_code
_entity_poly.pdbx_strand_id
1 'polypeptide(L)'
;MSIRNAMNRRNYLKAMAAVLPAAQLAKGAPAAPPIQLHCDLFLDPKREKEMLNNYHNVFHPAIVKQPGFVSVALLKLRKENQGKAPAGASYRLVISFQTEEQRVKWASTDTHQKVWPTVENTLVGEKFTALLYDPVA
;
A
#
# COMPACT_ATOMS: atom_id res chain seq x y z
N MET A 1 -44.21 1.90 -0.42
CA MET A 1 -43.90 1.34 -0.72
C MET A 1 -43.59 1.02 -0.62
N SER A 2 -43.64 1.34 -0.77
CA SER A 2 -43.21 0.69 -1.06
C SER A 2 -42.85 0.53 -1.15
N ILE A 3 -42.92 0.92 -1.38
CA ILE A 3 -42.56 0.33 -1.80
C ILE A 3 -42.04 0.35 -1.64
N ARG A 4 -41.97 0.56 -1.59
CA ARG A 4 -41.42 0.11 -1.74
C ARG A 4 -40.82 -0.10 -1.73
N ASN A 5 -41.22 0.18 -1.68
CA ASN A 5 -40.63 -0.37 -1.92
C ASN A 5 -40.14 -0.70 -2.21
N ALA A 6 -40.52 -0.31 -2.51
CA ALA A 6 -40.05 -0.95 -3.10
C ALA A 6 -39.44 -0.85 -3.46
N MET A 7 -39.63 -0.53 -3.37
CA MET A 7 -38.98 -0.66 -3.87
C MET A 7 -38.33 -0.71 -3.60
N ASN A 8 -38.61 -0.42 -3.53
CA ASN A 8 -37.91 -0.62 -3.50
C ASN A 8 -37.17 -1.11 -3.32
N ARG A 9 -37.08 -1.37 -3.42
CA ARG A 9 -36.28 -1.99 -3.37
C ARG A 9 -35.82 -2.53 -4.28
N ARG A 10 -36.28 -2.66 -4.76
CA ARG A 10 -35.92 -3.03 -5.68
C ARG A 10 -35.38 -2.28 -6.34
N ASN A 11 -35.58 -1.73 -6.23
CA ASN A 11 -35.01 -0.90 -6.76
C ASN A 11 -34.02 -0.41 -6.12
N TYR A 12 -33.88 -0.63 -5.41
CA TYR A 12 -32.81 -0.32 -4.89
C TYR A 12 -31.87 -1.04 -5.02
N LEU A 13 -32.02 -1.62 -5.13
CA LEU A 13 -31.19 -2.30 -5.44
C LEU A 13 -30.80 -2.20 -6.59
N LYS A 14 -31.30 -1.89 -7.16
CA LYS A 14 -30.98 -1.60 -8.27
C LYS A 14 -30.30 -0.49 -8.38
N ALA A 15 -30.71 0.20 -7.78
CA ALA A 15 -29.97 1.31 -7.87
C ALA A 15 -28.66 1.21 -7.27
N MET A 16 -28.45 0.69 -6.68
CA MET A 16 -27.30 0.65 -6.26
C MET A 16 -26.51 -0.17 -6.84
N ALA A 17 -27.05 -0.74 -7.18
CA ALA A 17 -26.29 -1.52 -7.89
C ALA A 17 -25.78 -0.86 -8.98
N ALA A 18 -26.41 -0.18 -9.23
CA ALA A 18 -25.95 0.37 -10.28
C ALA A 18 -24.89 1.24 -10.00
N VAL A 19 -24.81 1.35 -9.40
CA VAL A 19 -23.88 2.15 -9.27
C VAL A 19 -22.65 1.67 -9.39
N LEU A 20 -22.73 1.15 -9.66
CA LEU A 20 -21.81 0.81 -9.94
C LEU A 20 -21.50 0.72 -10.80
N PRO A 21 -21.43 0.92 -11.14
CA PRO A 21 -21.24 0.80 -11.94
C PRO A 21 -20.87 0.52 -12.74
N ALA A 22 -21.14 0.81 -12.83
CA ALA A 22 -20.98 0.33 -13.88
C ALA A 22 -19.82 0.21 -14.45
N ALA A 23 -19.35 0.76 -14.41
CA ALA A 23 -18.26 0.54 -15.00
C ALA A 23 -17.62 -0.52 -14.54
N GLN A 24 -17.81 -0.65 -14.02
CA GLN A 24 -17.39 -1.55 -13.64
C GLN A 24 -17.92 -2.66 -14.01
N LEU A 25 -18.64 -2.56 -14.27
CA LEU A 25 -19.14 -3.54 -14.65
C LEU A 25 -18.87 -3.93 -15.80
N ALA A 26 -18.42 -3.23 -16.12
CA ALA A 26 -18.30 -3.48 -17.16
C ALA A 26 -18.05 -4.47 -17.69
N LYS A 27 -18.38 -4.55 -17.92
CA LYS A 27 -18.29 -5.37 -18.28
C LYS A 27 -17.99 -6.51 -17.81
N GLY A 28 -17.98 -6.47 -16.86
CA GLY A 28 -17.90 -7.70 -16.24
C GLY A 28 -16.54 -8.26 -15.97
N ALA A 29 -15.51 -7.75 -16.51
CA ALA A 29 -14.18 -8.22 -16.17
C ALA A 29 -13.85 -7.79 -14.76
N PRO A 30 -13.32 -8.69 -13.90
CA PRO A 30 -12.90 -8.28 -12.58
C PRO A 30 -11.76 -7.28 -12.66
N ALA A 31 -11.71 -6.39 -11.69
CA ALA A 31 -10.60 -5.45 -11.59
C ALA A 31 -9.31 -6.21 -11.37
N ALA A 32 -8.21 -5.71 -11.89
CA ALA A 32 -6.90 -6.28 -11.63
C ALA A 32 -6.60 -6.21 -10.13
N PRO A 33 -5.91 -7.21 -9.58
CA PRO A 33 -5.49 -7.14 -8.17
C PRO A 33 -4.57 -5.94 -7.93
N PRO A 34 -4.58 -5.38 -6.71
CA PRO A 34 -3.67 -4.28 -6.39
C PRO A 34 -2.21 -4.71 -6.53
N ILE A 35 -1.37 -3.80 -7.00
CA ILE A 35 0.07 -4.08 -7.09
C ILE A 35 0.70 -4.01 -5.69
N GLN A 36 1.86 -4.64 -5.53
CA GLN A 36 2.62 -4.61 -4.29
C GLN A 36 4.07 -4.22 -4.55
N LEU A 37 4.55 -3.28 -3.77
CA LEU A 37 5.96 -2.90 -3.77
C LEU A 37 6.59 -3.43 -2.48
N HIS A 38 7.64 -4.23 -2.60
CA HIS A 38 8.37 -4.79 -1.46
C HIS A 38 9.72 -4.11 -1.36
N CYS A 39 9.98 -3.49 -0.22
CA CYS A 39 11.23 -2.77 0.01
C CYS A 39 11.97 -3.41 1.18
N ASP A 40 13.13 -3.99 0.92
CA ASP A 40 14.00 -4.43 2.00
C ASP A 40 14.77 -3.23 2.53
N LEU A 41 14.72 -3.01 3.83
CA LEU A 41 15.33 -1.85 4.48
C LEU A 41 16.57 -2.30 5.24
N PHE A 42 17.71 -1.65 4.93
CA PHE A 42 19.00 -1.94 5.57
C PHE A 42 19.18 -0.98 6.73
N LEU A 43 18.39 -1.19 7.76
CA LEU A 43 18.33 -0.28 8.92
C LEU A 43 19.63 -0.26 9.71
N ASP A 44 20.05 0.94 10.12
CA ASP A 44 21.10 1.09 11.11
C ASP A 44 20.49 0.65 12.47
N PRO A 45 21.03 -0.42 13.08
CA PRO A 45 20.42 -0.95 14.32
C PRO A 45 20.33 0.08 15.44
N LYS A 46 21.18 1.06 15.43
CA LYS A 46 21.18 2.11 16.48
C LYS A 46 20.04 3.11 16.28
N ARG A 47 19.41 3.08 15.12
CA ARG A 47 18.37 4.04 14.78
C ARG A 47 16.98 3.38 14.67
N GLU A 48 16.84 2.20 15.23
CA GLU A 48 15.57 1.46 15.12
C GLU A 48 14.39 2.23 15.71
N LYS A 49 14.57 2.80 16.90
CA LYS A 49 13.51 3.57 17.54
C LYS A 49 13.12 4.77 16.70
N GLU A 50 14.10 5.47 16.16
CA GLU A 50 13.86 6.63 15.31
C GLU A 50 13.08 6.23 14.07
N MET A 51 13.48 5.14 13.42
CA MET A 51 12.80 4.65 12.21
C MET A 51 11.36 4.31 12.50
N LEU A 52 11.09 3.57 13.59
CA LEU A 52 9.73 3.19 13.95
C LEU A 52 8.88 4.41 14.26
N ASN A 53 9.44 5.38 14.98
CA ASN A 53 8.73 6.61 15.27
C ASN A 53 8.40 7.39 14.01
N ASN A 54 9.36 7.52 13.09
CA ASN A 54 9.15 8.24 11.85
C ASN A 54 8.15 7.52 10.93
N TYR A 55 8.22 6.19 10.91
CA TYR A 55 7.24 5.41 10.16
C TYR A 55 5.82 5.65 10.69
N HIS A 56 5.62 5.49 12.01
CA HIS A 56 4.30 5.59 12.60
C HIS A 56 3.71 7.00 12.56
N ASN A 57 4.54 8.01 12.78
CA ASN A 57 4.04 9.37 12.99
C ASN A 57 4.18 10.28 11.78
N VAL A 58 5.01 9.91 10.81
CA VAL A 58 5.26 10.76 9.64
C VAL A 58 4.87 10.06 8.35
N PHE A 59 5.42 8.87 8.10
CA PHE A 59 5.19 8.17 6.83
C PHE A 59 3.79 7.58 6.72
N HIS A 60 3.39 6.79 7.71
CA HIS A 60 2.12 6.07 7.69
C HIS A 60 0.92 7.02 7.53
N PRO A 61 0.81 8.09 8.33
CA PRO A 61 -0.35 8.99 8.18
C PRO A 61 -0.43 9.64 6.80
N ALA A 62 0.70 9.82 6.14
CA ALA A 62 0.72 10.46 4.83
C ALA A 62 0.30 9.50 3.72
N ILE A 63 0.82 8.26 3.73
CA ILE A 63 0.55 7.32 2.65
C ILE A 63 -0.91 6.84 2.65
N VAL A 64 -1.51 6.65 3.83
CA VAL A 64 -2.88 6.12 3.90
C VAL A 64 -3.91 7.06 3.29
N LYS A 65 -3.57 8.33 3.09
CA LYS A 65 -4.48 9.32 2.51
C LYS A 65 -4.39 9.39 0.99
N GLN A 66 -3.50 8.64 0.37
CA GLN A 66 -3.23 8.82 -1.05
C GLN A 66 -4.27 8.11 -1.92
N PRO A 67 -4.61 8.70 -3.08
CA PRO A 67 -5.53 8.04 -4.00
C PRO A 67 -5.00 6.68 -4.43
N GLY A 68 -5.87 5.67 -4.33
CA GLY A 68 -5.50 4.32 -4.73
C GLY A 68 -4.77 3.51 -3.67
N PHE A 69 -4.47 4.11 -2.52
CA PHE A 69 -3.83 3.36 -1.44
C PHE A 69 -4.70 2.18 -1.00
N VAL A 70 -4.07 1.01 -0.84
CA VAL A 70 -4.75 -0.20 -0.37
C VAL A 70 -4.24 -0.60 1.00
N SER A 71 -2.93 -0.77 1.16
CA SER A 71 -2.37 -1.22 2.43
C SER A 71 -0.88 -0.90 2.53
N VAL A 72 -0.40 -0.86 3.76
CA VAL A 72 1.02 -0.75 4.04
C VAL A 72 1.32 -1.57 5.29
N ALA A 73 2.43 -2.30 5.27
CA ALA A 73 2.89 -3.06 6.41
C ALA A 73 4.40 -2.90 6.53
N LEU A 74 4.85 -2.73 7.76
CA LEU A 74 6.28 -2.72 8.07
C LEU A 74 6.57 -4.01 8.84
N LEU A 75 7.39 -4.88 8.26
CA LEU A 75 7.66 -6.21 8.78
C LEU A 75 9.10 -6.27 9.26
N LYS A 76 9.29 -6.81 10.47
CA LYS A 76 10.64 -7.05 10.99
C LYS A 76 11.01 -8.50 10.76
N LEU A 77 12.20 -8.74 10.24
CA LEU A 77 12.69 -10.10 10.06
C LEU A 77 12.80 -10.79 11.43
N ARG A 78 12.06 -11.88 11.59
CA ARG A 78 12.11 -12.62 12.84
C ARG A 78 13.15 -13.73 12.77
N LYS A 79 13.18 -14.46 11.68
CA LYS A 79 13.99 -15.66 11.59
C LYS A 79 14.13 -16.07 10.13
N GLU A 80 15.33 -16.48 9.76
CA GLU A 80 15.57 -17.09 8.46
C GLU A 80 15.25 -18.57 8.59
N ASN A 81 14.01 -18.92 8.28
CA ASN A 81 13.57 -20.31 8.41
C ASN A 81 14.25 -21.20 7.38
N GLN A 82 14.42 -20.71 6.19
CA GLN A 82 15.14 -21.39 5.12
C GLN A 82 15.70 -20.33 4.16
N GLY A 83 16.97 -20.45 3.84
CA GLY A 83 17.63 -19.44 3.01
C GLY A 83 18.05 -18.22 3.81
N LYS A 84 18.53 -17.21 3.10
CA LYS A 84 19.07 -15.99 3.70
C LYS A 84 18.40 -14.75 3.16
N ALA A 85 18.08 -13.81 4.07
CA ALA A 85 17.73 -12.47 3.66
C ALA A 85 19.00 -11.75 3.18
N PRO A 86 18.87 -10.68 2.38
CA PRO A 86 20.04 -9.88 2.02
C PRO A 86 20.74 -9.40 3.29
N ALA A 87 22.07 -9.47 3.29
CA ALA A 87 22.85 -9.12 4.48
C ALA A 87 22.54 -7.69 4.92
N GLY A 88 22.15 -7.54 6.18
CA GLY A 88 21.82 -6.24 6.74
C GLY A 88 20.37 -5.79 6.56
N ALA A 89 19.58 -6.52 5.78
CA ALA A 89 18.16 -6.21 5.61
C ALA A 89 17.38 -6.78 6.79
N SER A 90 16.94 -5.94 7.70
CA SER A 90 16.25 -6.38 8.91
C SER A 90 14.75 -6.08 8.90
N TYR A 91 14.29 -5.24 7.98
CA TYR A 91 12.89 -4.88 7.84
C TYR A 91 12.46 -4.98 6.38
N ARG A 92 11.17 -5.22 6.18
CA ARG A 92 10.55 -5.13 4.85
C ARG A 92 9.33 -4.26 4.92
N LEU A 93 9.26 -3.26 4.04
CA LEU A 93 8.09 -2.41 3.88
C LEU A 93 7.31 -2.94 2.68
N VAL A 94 6.02 -3.25 2.87
CA VAL A 94 5.16 -3.75 1.79
C VAL A 94 4.06 -2.73 1.57
N ILE A 95 4.03 -2.14 0.39
CA ILE A 95 3.08 -1.09 0.03
C ILE A 95 2.20 -1.62 -1.10
N SER A 96 0.89 -1.42 -0.97
CA SER A 96 -0.05 -1.81 -2.01
C SER A 96 -0.88 -0.63 -2.44
N PHE A 97 -0.98 -0.43 -3.75
CA PHE A 97 -1.86 0.54 -4.40
C PHE A 97 -2.74 -0.19 -5.41
N GLN A 98 -3.89 0.38 -5.69
CA GLN A 98 -4.81 -0.20 -6.65
C GLN A 98 -4.15 -0.36 -8.02
N THR A 99 -3.35 0.62 -8.43
CA THR A 99 -2.62 0.57 -9.70
C THR A 99 -1.19 1.08 -9.53
N GLU A 100 -0.33 0.65 -10.43
CA GLU A 100 1.06 1.15 -10.46
C GLU A 100 1.10 2.64 -10.80
N GLU A 101 0.19 3.11 -11.64
CA GLU A 101 0.08 4.52 -11.96
C GLU A 101 -0.11 5.37 -10.70
N GLN A 102 -1.01 4.93 -9.82
CA GLN A 102 -1.28 5.64 -8.59
C GLN A 102 -0.08 5.61 -7.65
N ARG A 103 0.62 4.48 -7.59
CA ARG A 103 1.82 4.38 -6.76
C ARG A 103 2.92 5.34 -7.25
N VAL A 104 3.13 5.37 -8.55
CA VAL A 104 4.13 6.28 -9.15
C VAL A 104 3.76 7.73 -8.86
N LYS A 105 2.46 8.04 -8.94
CA LYS A 105 1.98 9.39 -8.64
C LYS A 105 2.28 9.75 -7.18
N TRP A 106 2.02 8.83 -6.25
CA TRP A 106 2.37 9.02 -4.84
C TRP A 106 3.86 9.31 -4.68
N ALA A 107 4.70 8.50 -5.31
CA ALA A 107 6.14 8.65 -5.18
C ALA A 107 6.65 10.00 -5.69
N SER A 108 5.90 10.65 -6.58
CA SER A 108 6.31 11.93 -7.15
C SER A 108 5.73 13.13 -6.42
N THR A 109 4.92 12.92 -5.38
CA THR A 109 4.32 14.04 -4.66
C THR A 109 5.34 14.75 -3.76
N ASP A 110 5.07 16.02 -3.47
CA ASP A 110 5.86 16.76 -2.49
C ASP A 110 5.80 16.09 -1.12
N THR A 111 4.64 15.54 -0.78
CA THR A 111 4.46 14.83 0.49
C THR A 111 5.42 13.66 0.60
N HIS A 112 5.51 12.83 -0.44
CA HIS A 112 6.44 11.70 -0.44
C HIS A 112 7.89 12.18 -0.26
N GLN A 113 8.25 13.26 -0.96
CA GLN A 113 9.59 13.80 -0.88
C GLN A 113 9.95 14.30 0.52
N LYS A 114 8.96 14.55 1.35
CA LYS A 114 9.17 14.97 2.73
C LYS A 114 9.13 13.81 3.72
N VAL A 115 8.23 12.85 3.52
CA VAL A 115 8.03 11.81 4.53
C VAL A 115 8.94 10.60 4.35
N TRP A 116 9.24 10.20 3.11
CA TRP A 116 10.10 9.05 2.88
C TRP A 116 11.53 9.25 3.42
N PRO A 117 12.16 10.40 3.21
CA PRO A 117 13.50 10.61 3.75
C PRO A 117 13.60 10.43 5.27
N THR A 118 12.53 10.63 6.03
CA THR A 118 12.57 10.45 7.48
C THR A 118 12.78 8.98 7.85
N VAL A 119 12.37 8.05 6.98
CA VAL A 119 12.64 6.63 7.14
C VAL A 119 13.96 6.27 6.46
N GLU A 120 14.15 6.74 5.24
CA GLU A 120 15.31 6.42 4.42
C GLU A 120 16.62 6.82 5.11
N ASN A 121 16.63 7.97 5.77
CA ASN A 121 17.88 8.45 6.39
C ASN A 121 18.28 7.64 7.63
N THR A 122 17.44 6.73 8.11
CA THR A 122 17.79 5.82 9.21
C THR A 122 18.45 4.54 8.70
N LEU A 123 18.52 4.37 7.39
CA LEU A 123 19.10 3.18 6.77
C LEU A 123 20.59 3.40 6.53
N VAL A 124 21.36 2.32 6.61
CA VAL A 124 22.81 2.38 6.37
C VAL A 124 23.03 2.80 4.92
N GLY A 125 23.69 3.98 4.74
CA GLY A 125 23.92 4.51 3.41
C GLY A 125 22.65 4.76 2.62
N GLU A 126 21.52 4.94 3.31
CA GLU A 126 20.20 5.11 2.69
C GLU A 126 19.84 3.96 1.76
N LYS A 127 20.30 2.74 2.11
CA LYS A 127 20.16 1.59 1.24
C LYS A 127 18.83 0.88 1.47
N PHE A 128 18.12 0.64 0.37
CA PHE A 128 16.93 -0.19 0.37
C PHE A 128 16.74 -0.77 -1.03
N THR A 129 15.96 -1.84 -1.12
CA THR A 129 15.53 -2.36 -2.42
C THR A 129 14.06 -2.03 -2.60
N ALA A 130 13.61 -2.02 -3.84
CA ALA A 130 12.21 -1.78 -4.14
C ALA A 130 11.85 -2.68 -5.33
N LEU A 131 11.09 -3.74 -5.05
CA LEU A 131 10.69 -4.73 -6.06
C LEU A 131 9.19 -4.72 -6.19
N LEU A 132 8.71 -4.58 -7.42
CA LEU A 132 7.29 -4.52 -7.72
C LEU A 132 6.76 -5.90 -8.09
N TYR A 133 5.66 -6.29 -7.45
CA TYR A 133 5.03 -7.60 -7.66
C TYR A 133 3.58 -7.44 -8.05
N ASP A 134 3.12 -8.33 -8.92
CA ASP A 134 1.71 -8.46 -9.27
C ASP A 134 1.16 -9.72 -8.63
N PRO A 135 0.13 -9.61 -7.78
CA PRO A 135 -0.54 -10.81 -7.29
C PRO A 135 -1.19 -11.54 -8.45
N VAL A 136 -1.03 -12.85 -8.50
CA VAL A 136 -1.61 -13.66 -9.60
C VAL A 136 -2.60 -14.69 -9.09
N ALA A 137 -2.83 -14.74 -7.80
CA ALA A 137 -3.79 -15.67 -7.21
C ALA A 137 -4.30 -15.14 -5.88
#